data_d81aa943629c8f003d4805d935ff0c70
#
_entry.id   d81aa943629c8f003d4805d935ff0c70
#
_cell.length_a   1.000
_cell.length_b   1.000
_cell.length_c   1.000
_cell.angle_alpha   90.00
_cell.angle_beta   90.00
_cell.angle_gamma   90.00
#
_symmetry.space_group_name_H-M   'P 1'
#
loop_
_entity.id
_entity.type
_entity.pdbx_description
1 polymer ?
#
loop_
_entity_poly.entity_id
_entity_poly.type
_entity_poly.pdbx_seq_one_letter_code
_entity_poly.pdbx_strand_id
1 'polypeptide(L)'
;MIKRLQKIVTFGLIPVLLILAIAACSPQPPSRFDQAQQTSTQRGATAVVKESAKGGDFNQFFPKSEDGYERVYTQEKKGFAEAKLKKDGQDLAVMAISDIRNTPAAASKFQGSTTQIGGFPAVKQGSTATAVLVADRYQVKILSRNPSFTASDRQVWLEKFDLQGLAKLKS
;
A
#
# COMPACT_ATOMS: atom_id res chain seq x y z
N MET A 1 -63.41 28.17 32.60
CA MET A 1 -62.52 27.13 33.13
C MET A 1 -61.63 26.45 32.08
N ILE A 2 -62.09 26.29 30.86
CA ILE A 2 -61.37 25.52 29.78
C ILE A 2 -60.08 26.17 29.29
N LYS A 3 -59.97 27.53 29.24
CA LYS A 3 -58.77 28.23 28.73
C LYS A 3 -57.54 28.15 29.63
N ARG A 4 -57.69 27.86 30.92
CA ARG A 4 -56.54 27.70 31.86
C ARG A 4 -55.89 26.32 31.80
N LEU A 5 -56.67 25.31 31.43
CA LEU A 5 -56.21 23.94 31.29
C LEU A 5 -55.31 23.77 30.04
N GLN A 6 -55.64 24.46 28.97
CA GLN A 6 -54.87 24.40 27.71
C GLN A 6 -53.44 24.98 27.82
N LYS A 7 -53.27 26.04 28.66
CA LYS A 7 -51.93 26.66 28.88
C LYS A 7 -51.00 25.79 29.69
N ILE A 8 -51.53 24.94 30.56
CA ILE A 8 -50.69 24.06 31.40
C ILE A 8 -50.20 22.86 30.58
N VAL A 9 -51.02 22.34 29.66
CA VAL A 9 -50.64 21.19 28.78
C VAL A 9 -49.59 21.57 27.77
N THR A 10 -49.65 22.80 27.20
CA THR A 10 -48.65 23.26 26.23
C THR A 10 -47.31 23.57 26.86
N PHE A 11 -47.26 24.04 28.12
CA PHE A 11 -46.00 24.38 28.81
C PHE A 11 -45.27 23.15 29.35
N GLY A 12 -46.01 22.04 29.63
CA GLY A 12 -45.40 20.80 30.11
C GLY A 12 -44.89 19.90 28.99
N LEU A 13 -45.44 20.00 27.77
CA LEU A 13 -45.06 19.14 26.68
C LEU A 13 -43.76 19.54 25.97
N ILE A 14 -43.46 20.85 25.92
CA ILE A 14 -42.25 21.39 25.29
C ILE A 14 -40.96 20.95 25.98
N PRO A 15 -40.80 21.04 27.31
CA PRO A 15 -39.60 20.61 27.99
C PRO A 15 -39.38 19.07 27.96
N VAL A 16 -40.49 18.28 27.95
CA VAL A 16 -40.37 16.81 27.83
C VAL A 16 -39.86 16.40 26.43
N LEU A 17 -40.31 17.07 25.36
CA LEU A 17 -39.84 16.82 24.01
C LEU A 17 -38.35 17.23 23.83
N LEU A 18 -37.91 18.29 24.50
CA LEU A 18 -36.52 18.77 24.44
C LEU A 18 -35.55 17.82 25.16
N ILE A 19 -36.03 17.15 26.24
CA ILE A 19 -35.20 16.18 26.98
C ILE A 19 -35.03 14.86 26.20
N LEU A 20 -36.02 14.45 25.40
CA LEU A 20 -35.87 13.26 24.57
C LEU A 20 -34.90 13.44 23.39
N ALA A 21 -34.66 14.68 22.93
CA ALA A 21 -33.74 14.95 21.83
C ALA A 21 -32.24 14.83 22.22
N ILE A 22 -31.91 14.86 23.52
CA ILE A 22 -30.51 14.79 24.00
C ILE A 22 -30.04 13.33 24.19
N ALA A 23 -30.95 12.36 24.25
CA ALA A 23 -30.62 10.94 24.45
C ALA A 23 -30.14 10.21 23.18
N ALA A 24 -30.09 10.86 22.01
CA ALA A 24 -29.75 10.23 20.74
C ALA A 24 -28.23 10.22 20.42
N CYS A 25 -27.38 10.78 21.26
CA CYS A 25 -25.92 10.65 21.13
C CYS A 25 -25.40 9.51 22.01
N SER A 26 -25.79 8.27 21.72
CA SER A 26 -25.05 7.13 22.27
C SER A 26 -23.69 7.08 21.59
N PRO A 27 -22.57 7.08 22.33
CA PRO A 27 -21.26 6.86 21.73
C PRO A 27 -21.27 5.51 21.01
N GLN A 28 -21.05 5.55 19.72
CA GLN A 28 -20.89 4.33 18.93
C GLN A 28 -19.71 3.54 19.48
N PRO A 29 -19.80 2.22 19.66
CA PRO A 29 -18.66 1.43 20.07
C PRO A 29 -17.52 1.62 19.05
N PRO A 30 -16.27 1.73 19.52
CA PRO A 30 -15.15 1.99 18.63
C PRO A 30 -15.08 0.93 17.52
N SER A 31 -15.02 1.39 16.28
CA SER A 31 -14.89 0.49 15.15
C SER A 31 -13.47 -0.11 15.13
N ARG A 32 -13.32 -1.29 14.54
CA ARG A 32 -11.99 -1.90 14.35
C ARG A 32 -11.02 -1.04 13.54
N PHE A 33 -11.51 0.03 12.92
CA PHE A 33 -10.73 0.98 12.14
C PHE A 33 -10.33 2.24 12.94
N ASP A 34 -10.95 2.50 14.10
CA ASP A 34 -10.66 3.69 14.93
C ASP A 34 -9.22 3.65 15.43
N GLN A 35 -8.70 2.48 15.76
CA GLN A 35 -7.32 2.29 16.18
C GLN A 35 -6.34 2.61 15.04
N ALA A 36 -6.66 2.20 13.81
CA ALA A 36 -5.87 2.52 12.63
C ALA A 36 -5.93 4.02 12.29
N GLN A 37 -7.09 4.64 12.46
CA GLN A 37 -7.28 6.07 12.27
C GLN A 37 -6.54 6.90 13.31
N GLN A 38 -6.61 6.54 14.59
CA GLN A 38 -5.87 7.19 15.66
C GLN A 38 -4.36 7.08 15.43
N THR A 39 -3.88 5.91 15.00
CA THR A 39 -2.46 5.71 14.70
C THR A 39 -2.00 6.56 13.50
N SER A 40 -2.86 6.73 12.50
CA SER A 40 -2.54 7.52 11.30
C SER A 40 -2.64 9.04 11.50
N THR A 41 -3.39 9.50 12.51
CA THR A 41 -3.57 10.93 12.80
C THR A 41 -2.67 11.44 13.93
N GLN A 42 -1.93 10.56 14.62
CA GLN A 42 -0.94 10.99 15.60
C GLN A 42 0.12 11.87 14.94
N ARG A 43 0.34 13.07 15.47
CA ARG A 43 1.47 13.92 15.08
C ARG A 43 2.77 13.13 15.30
N GLY A 44 3.48 12.82 14.23
CA GLY A 44 4.67 11.97 14.26
C GLY A 44 4.42 10.51 13.86
N ALA A 45 3.21 10.14 13.41
CA ALA A 45 3.03 8.90 12.66
C ALA A 45 4.01 8.92 11.50
N THR A 46 5.04 8.09 11.60
CA THR A 46 6.18 8.09 10.67
C THR A 46 5.73 7.41 9.39
N ALA A 47 5.06 8.16 8.51
CA ALA A 47 4.62 7.65 7.21
C ALA A 47 5.82 7.18 6.36
N VAL A 48 7.00 7.75 6.64
CA VAL A 48 8.27 7.36 5.99
C VAL A 48 9.40 7.58 6.98
N VAL A 49 10.12 6.53 7.35
CA VAL A 49 11.27 6.66 8.25
C VAL A 49 12.37 7.44 7.55
N LYS A 50 13.08 8.28 8.34
CA LYS A 50 14.12 9.19 7.87
C LYS A 50 15.24 8.49 7.11
N GLU A 51 15.42 7.19 7.31
CA GLU A 51 16.47 6.33 6.78
C GLU A 51 16.09 5.52 5.53
N SER A 52 14.88 5.68 4.99
CA SER A 52 14.52 5.02 3.74
C SER A 52 15.24 5.67 2.55
N ALA A 53 15.65 4.85 1.59
CA ALA A 53 16.28 5.31 0.35
C ALA A 53 15.35 6.28 -0.42
N LYS A 54 15.94 7.22 -1.17
CA LYS A 54 15.15 8.09 -2.05
C LYS A 54 14.60 7.27 -3.20
N GLY A 55 13.34 7.52 -3.61
CA GLY A 55 12.69 6.80 -4.71
C GLY A 55 13.47 6.87 -6.02
N GLY A 56 14.03 8.04 -6.35
CA GLY A 56 14.86 8.23 -7.53
C GLY A 56 16.14 7.41 -7.55
N ASP A 57 16.69 7.05 -6.38
CA ASP A 57 17.87 6.18 -6.30
C ASP A 57 17.58 4.75 -6.78
N PHE A 58 16.30 4.35 -6.82
CA PHE A 58 15.89 3.04 -7.31
C PHE A 58 15.85 2.93 -8.83
N ASN A 59 15.76 4.05 -9.55
CA ASN A 59 15.54 4.05 -11.00
C ASN A 59 16.63 3.32 -11.78
N GLN A 60 17.86 3.37 -11.30
CA GLN A 60 19.01 2.71 -11.93
C GLN A 60 18.92 1.18 -11.91
N PHE A 61 18.12 0.60 -11.00
CA PHE A 61 17.99 -0.85 -10.84
C PHE A 61 16.84 -1.45 -11.64
N PHE A 62 15.95 -0.63 -12.21
CA PHE A 62 14.87 -1.12 -13.07
C PHE A 62 15.41 -1.57 -14.44
N PRO A 63 14.78 -2.58 -15.05
CA PRO A 63 15.06 -2.96 -16.44
C PRO A 63 15.00 -1.77 -17.39
N LYS A 64 15.86 -1.76 -18.38
CA LYS A 64 15.82 -0.74 -19.44
C LYS A 64 14.68 -1.05 -20.41
N SER A 65 14.25 -0.02 -21.15
CA SER A 65 13.38 -0.21 -22.31
C SER A 65 14.15 -0.95 -23.39
N GLU A 66 13.62 -2.09 -23.87
CA GLU A 66 14.25 -2.93 -24.89
C GLU A 66 13.18 -3.78 -25.61
N ASP A 67 13.48 -4.28 -26.80
CA ASP A 67 12.66 -5.22 -27.57
C ASP A 67 11.19 -4.78 -27.78
N GLY A 68 10.97 -3.47 -27.96
CA GLY A 68 9.63 -2.89 -28.12
C GLY A 68 8.88 -2.71 -26.79
N TYR A 69 9.52 -3.02 -25.65
CA TYR A 69 8.97 -2.70 -24.33
C TYR A 69 9.41 -1.31 -23.90
N GLU A 70 8.47 -0.57 -23.34
CA GLU A 70 8.69 0.75 -22.77
C GLU A 70 8.54 0.71 -21.26
N ARG A 71 9.47 1.36 -20.56
CA ARG A 71 9.37 1.61 -19.12
C ARG A 71 8.93 3.05 -18.89
N VAL A 72 7.82 3.24 -18.18
CA VAL A 72 7.27 4.55 -17.86
C VAL A 72 7.15 4.68 -16.34
N TYR A 73 7.95 5.54 -15.71
CA TYR A 73 7.85 5.80 -14.27
C TYR A 73 6.53 6.48 -13.95
N THR A 74 5.84 5.98 -12.92
CA THR A 74 4.53 6.46 -12.48
C THR A 74 4.57 7.05 -11.08
N GLN A 75 5.50 6.59 -10.24
CA GLN A 75 5.63 7.08 -8.88
C GLN A 75 7.07 6.96 -8.38
N GLU A 76 7.54 8.04 -7.76
CA GLU A 76 8.80 8.10 -7.04
C GLU A 76 8.57 8.83 -5.72
N LYS A 77 8.81 8.15 -4.62
CA LYS A 77 8.75 8.73 -3.28
C LYS A 77 9.77 8.05 -2.38
N LYS A 78 10.04 8.61 -1.23
CA LYS A 78 10.96 8.02 -0.28
C LYS A 78 10.59 6.57 0.05
N GLY A 79 11.53 5.65 -0.14
CA GLY A 79 11.34 4.21 0.07
C GLY A 79 10.53 3.49 -1.01
N PHE A 80 10.18 4.16 -2.14
CA PHE A 80 9.37 3.52 -3.17
C PHE A 80 9.59 4.13 -4.56
N ALA A 81 9.68 3.26 -5.57
CA ALA A 81 9.57 3.65 -6.97
C ALA A 81 8.70 2.64 -7.74
N GLU A 82 7.95 3.16 -8.70
CA GLU A 82 7.07 2.36 -9.55
C GLU A 82 7.19 2.78 -11.01
N ALA A 83 7.17 1.79 -11.90
CA ALA A 83 7.10 2.00 -13.33
C ALA A 83 6.12 1.04 -13.99
N LYS A 84 5.45 1.48 -15.02
CA LYS A 84 4.69 0.63 -15.93
C LYS A 84 5.63 0.01 -16.95
N LEU A 85 5.39 -1.24 -17.29
CA LEU A 85 5.94 -1.93 -18.46
C LEU A 85 4.87 -1.96 -19.53
N LYS A 86 5.16 -1.36 -20.66
CA LYS A 86 4.24 -1.25 -21.80
C LYS A 86 4.83 -1.94 -23.02
N LYS A 87 3.98 -2.42 -23.91
CA LYS A 87 4.34 -2.86 -25.26
C LYS A 87 3.16 -2.56 -26.18
N ASP A 88 3.45 -2.05 -27.37
CA ASP A 88 2.44 -1.68 -28.38
C ASP A 88 1.32 -0.81 -27.79
N GLY A 89 1.69 0.15 -26.92
CA GLY A 89 0.76 1.06 -26.24
C GLY A 89 -0.04 0.46 -25.09
N GLN A 90 0.04 -0.85 -24.84
CA GLN A 90 -0.69 -1.54 -23.79
C GLN A 90 0.11 -1.64 -22.47
N ASP A 91 -0.56 -1.46 -21.35
CA ASP A 91 0.02 -1.69 -20.03
C ASP A 91 0.06 -3.20 -19.76
N LEU A 92 1.24 -3.82 -19.80
CA LEU A 92 1.41 -5.25 -19.55
C LEU A 92 1.58 -5.58 -18.08
N ALA A 93 2.39 -4.78 -17.38
CA ALA A 93 2.68 -4.99 -15.96
C ALA A 93 3.02 -3.68 -15.25
N VAL A 94 3.01 -3.74 -13.92
CA VAL A 94 3.58 -2.73 -13.04
C VAL A 94 4.77 -3.35 -12.31
N MET A 95 5.89 -2.65 -12.33
CA MET A 95 7.14 -2.97 -11.66
C MET A 95 7.33 -2.02 -10.48
N ALA A 96 7.74 -2.51 -9.32
CA ALA A 96 7.96 -1.66 -8.16
C ALA A 96 9.16 -2.13 -7.32
N ILE A 97 9.87 -1.17 -6.73
CA ILE A 97 10.88 -1.39 -5.68
C ILE A 97 10.38 -0.69 -4.42
N SER A 98 10.36 -1.40 -3.30
CA SER A 98 9.96 -0.88 -1.99
C SER A 98 11.03 -1.15 -0.94
N ASP A 99 11.43 -0.15 -0.18
CA ASP A 99 12.24 -0.31 1.04
C ASP A 99 11.29 -0.73 2.18
N ILE A 100 11.35 -1.99 2.56
CA ILE A 100 10.46 -2.58 3.58
C ILE A 100 11.12 -2.70 4.96
N ARG A 101 12.23 -2.01 5.20
CA ARG A 101 12.96 -2.01 6.49
C ARG A 101 12.04 -1.82 7.68
N ASN A 102 11.03 -0.97 7.54
CA ASN A 102 10.11 -0.61 8.61
C ASN A 102 8.80 -1.39 8.59
N THR A 103 8.73 -2.43 7.78
CA THR A 103 7.55 -3.29 7.66
C THR A 103 7.99 -4.76 7.70
N PRO A 104 8.46 -5.28 8.86
CA PRO A 104 8.99 -6.64 8.96
C PRO A 104 7.99 -7.70 8.49
N ALA A 105 6.70 -7.48 8.69
CA ALA A 105 5.64 -8.34 8.19
C ALA A 105 5.65 -8.49 6.65
N ALA A 106 6.18 -7.52 5.92
CA ALA A 106 6.32 -7.62 4.47
C ALA A 106 7.44 -8.57 4.05
N ALA A 107 8.43 -8.81 4.92
CA ALA A 107 9.52 -9.77 4.68
C ALA A 107 9.11 -11.19 5.07
N SER A 108 8.21 -11.38 6.04
CA SER A 108 7.86 -12.70 6.58
C SER A 108 7.33 -13.68 5.53
N LYS A 109 6.65 -13.18 4.48
CA LYS A 109 6.14 -14.01 3.38
C LYS A 109 7.23 -14.70 2.55
N PHE A 110 8.48 -14.26 2.65
CA PHE A 110 9.62 -14.87 1.95
C PHE A 110 10.29 -15.97 2.79
N GLN A 111 9.94 -16.07 4.06
CA GLN A 111 10.45 -17.11 4.94
C GLN A 111 10.02 -18.50 4.44
N GLY A 112 10.96 -19.42 4.33
CA GLY A 112 10.70 -20.77 3.80
C GLY A 112 10.50 -20.84 2.29
N SER A 113 10.73 -19.76 1.54
CA SER A 113 10.68 -19.82 0.09
C SER A 113 11.78 -20.72 -0.47
N THR A 114 11.39 -21.68 -1.29
CA THR A 114 12.31 -22.54 -2.05
C THR A 114 12.62 -22.01 -3.44
N THR A 115 11.91 -20.97 -3.86
CA THR A 115 12.11 -20.33 -5.17
C THR A 115 13.09 -19.16 -5.02
N GLN A 116 14.02 -19.06 -5.97
CA GLN A 116 14.95 -17.93 -6.04
C GLN A 116 14.92 -17.30 -7.43
N ILE A 117 15.11 -15.98 -7.48
CA ILE A 117 15.28 -15.20 -8.69
C ILE A 117 16.51 -14.29 -8.49
N GLY A 118 17.49 -14.37 -9.39
CA GLY A 118 18.74 -13.63 -9.25
C GLY A 118 19.53 -13.96 -7.98
N GLY A 119 19.31 -15.14 -7.38
CA GLY A 119 19.93 -15.57 -6.12
C GLY A 119 19.22 -15.08 -4.85
N PHE A 120 18.06 -14.44 -4.96
CA PHE A 120 17.28 -13.93 -3.83
C PHE A 120 15.95 -14.66 -3.66
N PRO A 121 15.43 -14.82 -2.42
CA PRO A 121 14.14 -15.48 -2.17
C PRO A 121 13.00 -14.80 -2.95
N ALA A 122 12.18 -15.61 -3.61
CA ALA A 122 11.06 -15.14 -4.43
C ALA A 122 9.76 -15.85 -4.07
N VAL A 123 8.65 -15.14 -4.14
CA VAL A 123 7.31 -15.70 -3.87
C VAL A 123 6.28 -15.19 -4.87
N LYS A 124 5.34 -16.07 -5.23
CA LYS A 124 4.12 -15.67 -5.93
C LYS A 124 3.14 -15.06 -4.93
N GLN A 125 2.49 -13.96 -5.31
CA GLN A 125 1.47 -13.29 -4.52
C GLN A 125 0.15 -13.31 -5.31
N GLY A 126 -0.70 -14.26 -4.97
CA GLY A 126 -1.88 -14.58 -5.78
C GLY A 126 -1.48 -15.07 -7.19
N SER A 127 -2.38 -14.89 -8.16
CA SER A 127 -2.16 -15.31 -9.55
C SER A 127 -1.41 -14.27 -10.39
N THR A 128 -1.43 -13.00 -9.99
CA THR A 128 -1.00 -11.88 -10.85
C THR A 128 0.31 -11.24 -10.43
N ALA A 129 0.89 -11.56 -9.27
CA ALA A 129 2.13 -10.93 -8.81
C ALA A 129 3.21 -11.93 -8.46
N THR A 130 4.47 -11.51 -8.64
CA THR A 130 5.68 -12.20 -8.16
C THR A 130 6.58 -11.15 -7.51
N ALA A 131 7.16 -11.49 -6.37
CA ALA A 131 8.05 -10.61 -5.64
C ALA A 131 9.34 -11.32 -5.25
N VAL A 132 10.42 -10.53 -5.12
CA VAL A 132 11.75 -10.93 -4.67
C VAL A 132 12.12 -10.11 -3.46
N LEU A 133 12.74 -10.71 -2.46
CA LEU A 133 13.31 -10.01 -1.30
C LEU A 133 14.82 -9.89 -1.45
N VAL A 134 15.30 -8.67 -1.63
CA VAL A 134 16.72 -8.35 -1.82
C VAL A 134 17.32 -7.83 -0.53
N ALA A 135 18.38 -8.49 -0.05
CA ALA A 135 19.16 -8.11 1.14
C ALA A 135 18.27 -7.89 2.39
N ASP A 136 17.23 -8.69 2.58
CA ASP A 136 16.24 -8.62 3.68
C ASP A 136 15.60 -7.24 3.87
N ARG A 137 15.70 -6.39 2.85
CA ARG A 137 15.31 -4.99 2.93
C ARG A 137 14.46 -4.49 1.77
N TYR A 138 14.79 -4.87 0.55
CA TYR A 138 14.10 -4.35 -0.62
C TYR A 138 13.18 -5.40 -1.21
N GLN A 139 11.91 -5.07 -1.36
CA GLN A 139 11.00 -5.89 -2.12
C GLN A 139 10.95 -5.38 -3.55
N VAL A 140 11.36 -6.20 -4.51
CA VAL A 140 11.14 -5.98 -5.94
C VAL A 140 9.93 -6.79 -6.36
N LYS A 141 8.93 -6.16 -6.99
CA LYS A 141 7.67 -6.81 -7.34
C LYS A 141 7.24 -6.46 -8.76
N ILE A 142 6.71 -7.45 -9.46
CA ILE A 142 6.00 -7.27 -10.72
C ILE A 142 4.57 -7.77 -10.57
N LEU A 143 3.62 -6.93 -11.00
CA LEU A 143 2.20 -7.20 -11.01
C LEU A 143 1.69 -7.16 -12.47
N SER A 144 1.21 -8.28 -13.00
CA SER A 144 0.59 -8.34 -14.33
C SER A 144 -0.66 -7.46 -14.37
N ARG A 145 -0.81 -6.68 -15.43
CA ARG A 145 -1.98 -5.87 -15.75
C ARG A 145 -2.74 -6.41 -16.95
N ASN A 146 -2.05 -7.18 -17.78
CA ASN A 146 -2.64 -7.88 -18.91
C ASN A 146 -2.54 -9.40 -18.68
N PRO A 147 -3.59 -10.18 -18.95
CA PRO A 147 -3.56 -11.65 -18.81
C PRO A 147 -2.49 -12.34 -19.65
N SER A 148 -2.07 -11.74 -20.77
CA SER A 148 -0.99 -12.26 -21.60
C SER A 148 0.39 -12.18 -20.93
N PHE A 149 0.55 -11.32 -19.92
CA PHE A 149 1.78 -11.21 -19.13
C PHE A 149 1.76 -12.22 -17.98
N THR A 150 2.31 -13.38 -18.23
CA THR A 150 2.19 -14.59 -17.40
C THR A 150 3.11 -14.58 -16.17
N ALA A 151 3.05 -15.65 -15.39
CA ALA A 151 3.99 -15.86 -14.27
C ALA A 151 5.43 -16.04 -14.76
N SER A 152 5.62 -16.68 -15.92
CA SER A 152 6.93 -16.86 -16.56
C SER A 152 7.52 -15.51 -16.99
N ASP A 153 6.68 -14.67 -17.60
CA ASP A 153 7.13 -13.32 -18.01
C ASP A 153 7.55 -12.49 -16.80
N ARG A 154 6.80 -12.55 -15.69
CA ARG A 154 7.19 -11.88 -14.45
C ARG A 154 8.55 -12.35 -13.93
N GLN A 155 8.84 -13.64 -14.02
CA GLN A 155 10.14 -14.17 -13.61
C GLN A 155 11.24 -13.62 -14.49
N VAL A 156 11.11 -13.73 -15.81
CA VAL A 156 12.09 -13.21 -16.79
C VAL A 156 12.35 -11.72 -16.56
N TRP A 157 11.29 -10.93 -16.33
CA TRP A 157 11.44 -9.50 -16.09
C TRP A 157 12.02 -9.17 -14.72
N LEU A 158 11.80 -9.99 -13.68
CA LEU A 158 12.46 -9.83 -12.38
C LEU A 158 13.97 -10.07 -12.48
N GLU A 159 14.41 -11.01 -13.32
CA GLU A 159 15.82 -11.28 -13.57
C GLU A 159 16.55 -10.12 -14.27
N LYS A 160 15.81 -9.26 -15.00
CA LYS A 160 16.36 -8.07 -15.67
C LYS A 160 16.60 -6.88 -14.73
N PHE A 161 16.10 -6.91 -13.50
CA PHE A 161 16.47 -5.91 -12.49
C PHE A 161 17.92 -6.11 -12.05
N ASP A 162 18.63 -5.01 -11.80
CA ASP A 162 19.93 -5.10 -11.12
C ASP A 162 19.74 -5.37 -9.61
N LEU A 163 19.35 -6.61 -9.31
CA LEU A 163 19.13 -7.06 -7.94
C LEU A 163 20.41 -7.03 -7.10
N GLN A 164 21.56 -7.32 -7.72
CA GLN A 164 22.86 -7.32 -7.04
C GLN A 164 23.33 -5.89 -6.72
N GLY A 165 23.10 -4.94 -7.62
CA GLY A 165 23.34 -3.52 -7.39
C GLY A 165 22.44 -2.99 -6.29
N LEU A 166 21.14 -3.34 -6.33
CA LEU A 166 20.17 -2.95 -5.30
C LEU A 166 20.56 -3.48 -3.90
N ALA A 167 21.09 -4.70 -3.82
CA ALA A 167 21.56 -5.28 -2.55
C ALA A 167 22.70 -4.48 -1.90
N LYS A 168 23.47 -3.77 -2.71
CA LYS A 168 24.61 -2.94 -2.26
C LYS A 168 24.24 -1.48 -1.97
N LEU A 169 22.97 -1.09 -2.24
CA LEU A 169 22.52 0.29 -2.03
C LEU A 169 22.61 0.67 -0.57
N LYS A 170 23.56 1.58 -0.27
CA LYS A 170 23.73 2.21 1.05
C LYS A 170 22.79 3.40 1.14
N SER A 171 22.04 3.52 2.22
CA SER A 171 21.16 4.67 2.52
C SER A 171 21.38 5.13 3.94
#